data_050f58641a93421cabb52673721e5543
#
_entry.id   050f58641a93421cabb52673721e5543
#
_cell.length_a   1.000
_cell.length_b   1.000
_cell.length_c   1.000
_cell.angle_alpha   90.00
_cell.angle_beta   90.00
_cell.angle_gamma   90.00
#
_symmetry.space_group_name_H-M   'P 1'
#
loop_
_entity.id
_entity.type
_entity.pdbx_description
1 polymer ?
#
loop_
_entity_poly.entity_id
_entity_poly.type
_entity_poly.pdbx_seq_one_letter_code
_entity_poly.pdbx_strand_id
1 'polypeptide(L)'
;MVNGYLYTGPLPLGSVVAHNCGAAGLFSDKVHPEVILEAHEVEGLYTLTVTIGDSVQIFEGPVSSMGRRQIGQALLRYLREYQGLPAEAPWGTMVGVRPTKLLHKYIDTYGSVHAATRHIRDEFSVSMEKLATLGAIGEYQRPFLSDTDDKKVSLYCGIPFCDTRCVYCSFPYGLYQDYAGKSQFLRALTRDIEDMKAIIQSYNLTVDTLYMGGGTPTVLKDEDFHQVLKQLSLLVPEGHEFTVEAGRPDSVNPTKLRSMLALGVNRISINPQTMQDDILRRIGRGHSVRDIDELLQYVKNNTSLAVNMDFIAGLPNQTMPNMIENMDYVCQNLPENVTIHTLALKRGSPLYDLHMEDDIPEEHLVAEMVQYDKERLEAAGYVPYYLYRQQYMRGQLENIGYTLPGKACEYNIQIMEERQSILSMGPGSSSKWMRAPEYRQLKQHMPKDVDVYYETIDALLEKRHRICERFWEVV
;
A
#
# COMPACT_ATOMS: atom_id res chain seq x y z
N MET A 1 -7.80 28.56 8.65
CA MET A 1 -6.92 27.76 7.76
C MET A 1 -7.48 27.88 6.35
N VAL A 2 -6.61 28.04 5.35
CA VAL A 2 -7.03 28.06 3.95
C VAL A 2 -7.13 26.62 3.43
N ASN A 3 -8.14 26.34 2.61
CA ASN A 3 -8.43 24.96 2.17
C ASN A 3 -8.32 24.77 0.65
N GLY A 4 -8.59 25.80 -0.14
CA GLY A 4 -8.67 25.70 -1.59
C GLY A 4 -7.62 26.54 -2.32
N TYR A 5 -7.08 26.01 -3.43
CA TYR A 5 -6.16 26.74 -4.30
C TYR A 5 -6.58 26.67 -5.77
N LEU A 6 -6.20 27.73 -6.51
CA LEU A 6 -6.26 27.79 -7.97
C LEU A 6 -4.85 28.03 -8.52
N TYR A 7 -4.43 27.22 -9.49
CA TYR A 7 -3.18 27.42 -10.21
C TYR A 7 -3.43 27.80 -11.66
N THR A 8 -2.68 28.81 -12.12
CA THR A 8 -2.63 29.22 -13.53
C THR A 8 -1.18 29.36 -13.96
N GLY A 9 -0.75 28.68 -15.02
CA GLY A 9 0.63 28.77 -15.49
C GLY A 9 1.13 27.53 -16.26
N PRO A 10 2.46 27.44 -16.50
CA PRO A 10 3.08 26.35 -17.25
C PRO A 10 2.85 24.98 -16.63
N LEU A 11 2.45 23.98 -17.46
CA LEU A 11 2.17 22.61 -17.02
C LEU A 11 3.31 21.95 -16.23
N PRO A 12 4.61 22.11 -16.60
CA PRO A 12 5.71 21.50 -15.84
C PRO A 12 5.83 21.98 -14.39
N LEU A 13 5.47 23.23 -14.11
CA LEU A 13 5.45 23.77 -12.76
C LEU A 13 4.14 23.42 -12.03
N GLY A 14 3.03 23.28 -12.76
CA GLY A 14 1.71 22.98 -12.21
C GLY A 14 1.68 21.66 -11.43
N SER A 15 2.40 20.63 -11.87
CA SER A 15 2.51 19.36 -11.14
C SER A 15 3.23 19.52 -9.78
N VAL A 16 4.25 20.37 -9.73
CA VAL A 16 5.00 20.69 -8.51
C VAL A 16 4.12 21.49 -7.56
N VAL A 17 3.43 22.52 -8.08
CA VAL A 17 2.48 23.33 -7.30
C VAL A 17 1.38 22.45 -6.70
N ALA A 18 0.70 21.63 -7.51
CA ALA A 18 -0.37 20.76 -7.06
C ALA A 18 0.09 19.81 -5.93
N HIS A 19 1.30 19.25 -6.07
CA HIS A 19 1.88 18.40 -5.03
C HIS A 19 2.12 19.15 -3.73
N ASN A 20 2.77 20.31 -3.79
CA ASN A 20 3.14 21.06 -2.59
C ASN A 20 1.93 21.72 -1.92
N CYS A 21 0.91 22.11 -2.66
CA CYS A 21 -0.37 22.53 -2.11
C CYS A 21 -1.05 21.36 -1.36
N GLY A 22 -1.11 20.17 -1.97
CA GLY A 22 -1.59 18.98 -1.30
C GLY A 22 -0.76 18.62 -0.06
N ALA A 23 0.57 18.83 -0.12
CA ALA A 23 1.50 18.69 1.00
C ALA A 23 1.27 19.70 2.13
N ALA A 24 0.67 20.82 1.83
CA ALA A 24 0.21 21.81 2.82
C ALA A 24 -1.26 21.66 3.21
N GLY A 25 -1.93 20.56 2.79
CA GLY A 25 -3.34 20.31 3.12
C GLY A 25 -4.35 21.05 2.23
N LEU A 26 -3.91 21.66 1.12
CA LEU A 26 -4.79 22.38 0.21
C LEU A 26 -5.30 21.45 -0.90
N PHE A 27 -6.53 21.64 -1.36
CA PHE A 27 -7.11 20.97 -2.52
C PHE A 27 -7.38 21.96 -3.66
N SER A 28 -7.45 21.45 -4.90
CA SER A 28 -7.75 22.31 -6.05
C SER A 28 -9.21 22.75 -6.01
N ASP A 29 -9.44 24.06 -5.92
CA ASP A 29 -10.75 24.69 -5.96
C ASP A 29 -10.80 25.77 -7.05
N LYS A 30 -11.69 25.60 -8.02
CA LYS A 30 -11.86 26.53 -9.14
C LYS A 30 -12.98 27.57 -8.91
N VAL A 31 -13.77 27.37 -7.87
CA VAL A 31 -14.99 28.17 -7.64
C VAL A 31 -14.74 29.20 -6.54
N HIS A 32 -14.13 28.78 -5.45
CA HIS A 32 -13.86 29.65 -4.29
C HIS A 32 -12.43 29.43 -3.77
N PRO A 33 -11.39 29.67 -4.61
CA PRO A 33 -10.01 29.50 -4.16
C PRO A 33 -9.63 30.56 -3.12
N GLU A 34 -9.06 30.13 -2.01
CA GLU A 34 -8.50 31.01 -0.99
C GLU A 34 -7.02 31.32 -1.26
N VAL A 35 -6.35 30.45 -2.04
CA VAL A 35 -4.96 30.61 -2.49
C VAL A 35 -4.93 30.69 -4.01
N ILE A 36 -4.42 31.78 -4.55
CA ILE A 36 -4.24 31.96 -6.00
C ILE A 36 -2.74 31.86 -6.31
N LEU A 37 -2.41 30.98 -7.26
CA LEU A 37 -1.05 30.73 -7.70
C LEU A 37 -0.95 31.00 -9.21
N GLU A 38 -0.20 32.03 -9.56
CA GLU A 38 0.02 32.44 -10.95
C GLU A 38 1.50 32.28 -11.29
N ALA A 39 1.79 31.51 -12.33
CA ALA A 39 3.16 31.29 -12.76
C ALA A 39 3.40 31.75 -14.19
N HIS A 40 4.56 32.33 -14.40
CA HIS A 40 5.05 32.75 -15.71
C HIS A 40 6.44 32.18 -15.98
N GLU A 41 6.74 31.99 -17.25
CA GLU A 41 8.06 31.62 -17.73
C GLU A 41 8.57 32.74 -18.64
N VAL A 42 9.61 33.42 -18.20
CA VAL A 42 10.22 34.54 -18.93
C VAL A 42 11.75 34.43 -18.89
N GLU A 43 12.38 34.48 -20.05
CA GLU A 43 13.86 34.52 -20.18
C GLU A 43 14.59 33.35 -19.44
N GLY A 44 13.97 32.17 -19.42
CA GLY A 44 14.56 31.01 -18.77
C GLY A 44 14.36 30.91 -17.26
N LEU A 45 13.51 31.78 -16.69
CA LEU A 45 13.10 31.76 -15.28
C LEU A 45 11.62 31.45 -15.14
N TYR A 46 11.28 30.64 -14.15
CA TYR A 46 9.94 30.56 -13.61
C TYR A 46 9.77 31.59 -12.50
N THR A 47 8.69 32.34 -12.54
CA THR A 47 8.23 33.20 -11.46
C THR A 47 6.87 32.70 -11.01
N LEU A 48 6.72 32.34 -9.74
CA LEU A 48 5.47 31.92 -9.12
C LEU A 48 5.00 32.95 -8.11
N THR A 49 3.87 33.58 -8.37
CA THR A 49 3.19 34.49 -7.45
C THR A 49 2.14 33.76 -6.68
N VAL A 50 2.16 33.85 -5.36
CA VAL A 50 1.20 33.27 -4.43
C VAL A 50 0.46 34.39 -3.73
N THR A 51 -0.87 34.41 -3.86
CA THR A 51 -1.74 35.40 -3.22
C THR A 51 -2.68 34.69 -2.25
N ILE A 52 -2.70 35.13 -0.99
CA ILE A 52 -3.58 34.65 0.07
C ILE A 52 -4.15 35.87 0.80
N GLY A 53 -5.43 36.21 0.56
CA GLY A 53 -6.01 37.49 1.04
C GLY A 53 -5.21 38.66 0.53
N ASP A 54 -4.72 39.52 1.46
CA ASP A 54 -3.87 40.67 1.12
C ASP A 54 -2.37 40.34 1.05
N SER A 55 -1.97 39.11 1.33
CA SER A 55 -0.56 38.68 1.30
C SER A 55 -0.17 38.23 -0.08
N VAL A 56 0.95 38.74 -0.60
CA VAL A 56 1.53 38.34 -1.89
C VAL A 56 2.98 37.92 -1.66
N GLN A 57 3.33 36.73 -2.11
CA GLN A 57 4.69 36.18 -2.07
C GLN A 57 5.12 35.75 -3.47
N ILE A 58 6.37 36.02 -3.83
CA ILE A 58 6.93 35.65 -5.13
C ILE A 58 8.11 34.70 -4.93
N PHE A 59 8.13 33.61 -5.74
CA PHE A 59 9.22 32.67 -5.80
C PHE A 59 9.76 32.57 -7.22
N GLU A 60 11.09 32.54 -7.36
CA GLU A 60 11.74 32.44 -8.65
C GLU A 60 12.73 31.26 -8.71
N GLY A 61 12.92 30.70 -9.89
CA GLY A 61 13.89 29.66 -10.11
C GLY A 61 14.11 29.38 -11.60
N PRO A 62 15.26 28.82 -12.01
CA PRO A 62 15.55 28.55 -13.41
C PRO A 62 14.56 27.55 -14.03
N VAL A 63 14.35 27.66 -15.35
CA VAL A 63 13.54 26.69 -16.12
C VAL A 63 14.30 25.38 -16.25
N SER A 64 14.31 24.63 -15.15
CA SER A 64 14.97 23.33 -15.01
C SER A 64 14.26 22.48 -13.97
N SER A 65 14.62 21.21 -13.87
CA SER A 65 14.14 20.33 -12.79
C SER A 65 14.54 20.85 -11.41
N MET A 66 15.73 21.40 -11.29
CA MET A 66 16.25 22.00 -10.05
C MET A 66 15.46 23.24 -9.65
N GLY A 67 15.23 24.18 -10.57
CA GLY A 67 14.46 25.39 -10.27
C GLY A 67 13.01 25.10 -9.86
N ARG A 68 12.35 24.13 -10.53
CA ARG A 68 11.01 23.67 -10.11
C ARG A 68 11.01 23.13 -8.69
N ARG A 69 12.05 22.38 -8.28
CA ARG A 69 12.17 21.87 -6.91
C ARG A 69 12.37 23.00 -5.91
N GLN A 70 13.25 23.95 -6.20
CA GLN A 70 13.49 25.11 -5.33
C GLN A 70 12.21 25.90 -5.09
N ILE A 71 11.46 26.20 -6.16
CA ILE A 71 10.15 26.85 -6.05
C ILE A 71 9.19 25.99 -5.20
N GLY A 72 9.14 24.67 -5.45
CA GLY A 72 8.29 23.76 -4.68
C GLY A 72 8.61 23.73 -3.20
N GLN A 73 9.89 23.68 -2.83
CA GLN A 73 10.35 23.71 -1.43
C GLN A 73 9.97 25.03 -0.75
N ALA A 74 10.22 26.16 -1.42
CA ALA A 74 9.88 27.48 -0.90
C ALA A 74 8.36 27.66 -0.74
N LEU A 75 7.58 27.23 -1.73
CA LEU A 75 6.12 27.23 -1.69
C LEU A 75 5.58 26.41 -0.52
N LEU A 76 6.07 25.17 -0.38
CA LEU A 76 5.62 24.27 0.69
C LEU A 76 5.87 24.89 2.06
N ARG A 77 7.08 25.41 2.28
CA ARG A 77 7.44 26.08 3.54
C ARG A 77 6.50 27.25 3.82
N TYR A 78 6.32 28.13 2.85
CA TYR A 78 5.45 29.31 2.99
C TYR A 78 4.00 28.94 3.33
N LEU A 79 3.42 27.97 2.60
CA LEU A 79 2.04 27.55 2.83
C LEU A 79 1.87 26.91 4.21
N ARG A 80 2.83 26.10 4.67
CA ARG A 80 2.79 25.47 5.99
C ARG A 80 2.91 26.51 7.12
N GLU A 81 3.86 27.44 7.01
CA GLU A 81 4.03 28.55 7.96
C GLU A 81 2.78 29.43 8.01
N TYR A 82 2.17 29.74 6.86
CA TYR A 82 0.93 30.50 6.79
C TYR A 82 -0.23 29.79 7.54
N GLN A 83 -0.25 28.49 7.52
CA GLN A 83 -1.25 27.66 8.22
C GLN A 83 -0.91 27.40 9.69
N GLY A 84 0.22 27.91 10.20
CA GLY A 84 0.69 27.65 11.56
C GLY A 84 1.23 26.22 11.77
N LEU A 85 1.56 25.51 10.67
CA LEU A 85 2.19 24.19 10.70
C LEU A 85 3.72 24.32 10.76
N PRO A 86 4.44 23.30 11.25
CA PRO A 86 5.91 23.26 11.13
C PRO A 86 6.36 23.49 9.69
N ALA A 87 7.36 24.33 9.47
CA ALA A 87 7.87 24.68 8.14
C ALA A 87 8.33 23.47 7.32
N GLU A 88 8.86 22.44 8.00
CA GLU A 88 9.31 21.20 7.38
C GLU A 88 8.18 20.17 7.36
N ALA A 89 7.85 19.69 6.16
CA ALA A 89 6.98 18.53 6.00
C ALA A 89 7.79 17.23 6.23
N PRO A 90 7.21 16.17 6.84
CA PRO A 90 7.94 14.92 7.11
C PRO A 90 8.66 14.36 5.88
N TRP A 91 8.03 14.36 4.74
CA TRP A 91 8.56 13.88 3.46
C TRP A 91 9.04 15.02 2.52
N GLY A 92 9.10 16.24 3.00
CA GLY A 92 9.50 17.40 2.20
C GLY A 92 8.69 17.51 0.92
N THR A 93 9.39 17.72 -0.19
CA THR A 93 8.81 17.81 -1.55
C THR A 93 8.78 16.47 -2.28
N MET A 94 9.00 15.35 -1.60
CA MET A 94 9.00 14.04 -2.22
C MET A 94 7.60 13.66 -2.68
N VAL A 95 7.42 13.55 -4.00
CA VAL A 95 6.22 13.02 -4.66
C VAL A 95 6.39 11.52 -4.86
N GLY A 96 5.35 10.76 -4.60
CA GLY A 96 5.35 9.34 -4.92
C GLY A 96 4.93 8.48 -3.74
N VAL A 97 4.41 7.33 -4.11
CA VAL A 97 3.83 6.38 -3.16
C VAL A 97 4.85 5.37 -2.62
N ARG A 98 6.06 5.33 -3.16
CA ARG A 98 7.11 4.34 -2.83
C ARG A 98 8.48 4.98 -2.66
N PRO A 99 8.75 5.63 -1.52
CA PRO A 99 10.04 6.22 -1.22
C PRO A 99 11.20 5.22 -1.24
N THR A 100 10.95 3.99 -0.80
CA THR A 100 11.95 2.91 -0.77
C THR A 100 12.44 2.53 -2.17
N LYS A 101 11.57 2.53 -3.18
CA LYS A 101 11.97 2.29 -4.57
C LYS A 101 12.96 3.34 -5.07
N LEU A 102 12.76 4.62 -4.72
CA LEU A 102 13.72 5.69 -5.03
C LEU A 102 15.04 5.48 -4.26
N LEU A 103 14.93 5.11 -2.98
CA LEU A 103 16.11 4.81 -2.17
C LEU A 103 16.96 3.71 -2.81
N HIS A 104 16.36 2.57 -3.22
CA HIS A 104 17.11 1.49 -3.86
C HIS A 104 17.74 1.91 -5.18
N LYS A 105 17.05 2.72 -5.99
CA LYS A 105 17.66 3.31 -7.19
C LYS A 105 18.90 4.16 -6.85
N TYR A 106 18.83 4.92 -5.77
CA TYR A 106 19.95 5.77 -5.33
C TYR A 106 21.07 4.94 -4.69
N ILE A 107 20.74 3.86 -3.97
CA ILE A 107 21.78 2.91 -3.50
C ILE A 107 22.54 2.30 -4.68
N ASP A 108 21.82 1.88 -5.72
CA ASP A 108 22.46 1.34 -6.93
C ASP A 108 23.34 2.36 -7.65
N THR A 109 22.97 3.65 -7.58
CA THR A 109 23.71 4.74 -8.21
C THR A 109 24.90 5.21 -7.37
N TYR A 110 24.73 5.35 -6.05
CA TYR A 110 25.71 5.99 -5.15
C TYR A 110 26.45 5.00 -4.22
N GLY A 111 26.14 3.71 -4.30
CA GLY A 111 26.88 2.62 -3.68
C GLY A 111 26.58 2.35 -2.20
N SER A 112 25.81 3.18 -1.51
CA SER A 112 25.45 2.93 -0.11
C SER A 112 24.12 3.58 0.33
N VAL A 113 23.49 3.02 1.36
CA VAL A 113 22.29 3.59 2.00
C VAL A 113 22.57 5.00 2.52
N HIS A 114 23.71 5.22 3.15
CA HIS A 114 24.09 6.54 3.68
C HIS A 114 24.22 7.59 2.57
N ALA A 115 24.85 7.28 1.44
CA ALA A 115 24.95 8.22 0.33
C ALA A 115 23.57 8.48 -0.29
N ALA A 116 22.75 7.45 -0.47
CA ALA A 116 21.42 7.54 -1.05
C ALA A 116 20.48 8.41 -0.18
N THR A 117 20.44 8.19 1.14
CA THR A 117 19.60 8.98 2.05
C THR A 117 20.04 10.45 2.11
N ARG A 118 21.36 10.74 2.04
CA ARG A 118 21.86 12.10 1.95
C ARG A 118 21.38 12.80 0.67
N HIS A 119 21.47 12.12 -0.49
CA HIS A 119 20.97 12.67 -1.75
C HIS A 119 19.46 12.91 -1.70
N ILE A 120 18.69 11.98 -1.10
CA ILE A 120 17.24 12.17 -0.91
C ILE A 120 16.95 13.40 -0.05
N ARG A 121 17.68 13.60 1.03
CA ARG A 121 17.53 14.79 1.88
C ARG A 121 17.80 16.06 1.10
N ASP A 122 18.94 16.12 0.41
CA ASP A 122 19.39 17.32 -0.30
C ASP A 122 18.46 17.65 -1.49
N GLU A 123 17.87 16.62 -2.10
CA GLU A 123 16.96 16.77 -3.24
C GLU A 123 15.52 17.10 -2.84
N PHE A 124 15.00 16.51 -1.77
CA PHE A 124 13.59 16.58 -1.42
C PHE A 124 13.29 17.20 -0.06
N SER A 125 14.29 17.57 0.72
CA SER A 125 14.13 18.12 2.09
C SER A 125 13.34 17.18 3.02
N VAL A 126 13.55 15.87 2.92
CA VAL A 126 12.94 14.88 3.79
C VAL A 126 13.53 15.00 5.20
N SER A 127 12.71 14.90 6.23
CA SER A 127 13.14 15.01 7.63
C SER A 127 14.13 13.90 8.02
N MET A 128 15.01 14.20 8.99
CA MET A 128 16.02 13.22 9.46
C MET A 128 15.38 11.95 10.03
N GLU A 129 14.24 12.09 10.70
CA GLU A 129 13.48 10.97 11.25
C GLU A 129 13.00 10.00 10.15
N LYS A 130 12.38 10.56 9.09
CA LYS A 130 11.89 9.74 7.96
C LYS A 130 13.06 9.14 7.17
N LEU A 131 14.18 9.85 7.06
CA LEU A 131 15.41 9.31 6.44
C LEU A 131 16.01 8.15 7.26
N ALA A 132 15.97 8.22 8.57
CA ALA A 132 16.45 7.13 9.42
C ALA A 132 15.59 5.86 9.22
N THR A 133 14.25 6.00 9.25
CA THR A 133 13.33 4.89 8.97
C THR A 133 13.52 4.34 7.55
N LEU A 134 13.62 5.23 6.55
CA LEU A 134 13.85 4.83 5.16
C LEU A 134 15.17 4.08 4.98
N GLY A 135 16.24 4.55 5.64
CA GLY A 135 17.55 3.91 5.62
C GLY A 135 17.51 2.50 6.25
N ALA A 136 16.88 2.36 7.41
CA ALA A 136 16.73 1.07 8.09
C ALA A 136 15.98 0.05 7.21
N ILE A 137 14.88 0.47 6.57
CA ILE A 137 14.15 -0.36 5.61
C ILE A 137 15.04 -0.75 4.43
N GLY A 138 15.78 0.21 3.88
CA GLY A 138 16.67 -0.04 2.75
C GLY A 138 17.75 -1.07 3.07
N GLU A 139 18.39 -0.98 4.23
CA GLU A 139 19.38 -1.96 4.70
C GLU A 139 18.74 -3.34 4.88
N TYR A 140 17.56 -3.40 5.50
CA TYR A 140 16.84 -4.66 5.72
C TYR A 140 16.44 -5.35 4.40
N GLN A 141 15.98 -4.57 3.41
CA GLN A 141 15.48 -5.10 2.14
C GLN A 141 16.57 -5.55 1.16
N ARG A 142 17.80 -5.00 1.24
CA ARG A 142 18.86 -5.27 0.22
C ARG A 142 19.14 -6.76 -0.02
N PRO A 143 19.21 -7.65 0.99
CA PRO A 143 19.42 -9.07 0.76
C PRO A 143 18.33 -9.72 -0.12
N PHE A 144 17.07 -9.29 0.01
CA PHE A 144 15.93 -9.80 -0.78
C PHE A 144 15.87 -9.28 -2.21
N LEU A 145 16.61 -8.19 -2.51
CA LEU A 145 16.58 -7.49 -3.79
C LEU A 145 17.86 -7.67 -4.61
N SER A 146 18.79 -8.50 -4.14
CA SER A 146 20.08 -8.73 -4.79
C SER A 146 20.00 -9.68 -5.98
N ASP A 147 18.99 -10.54 -6.02
CA ASP A 147 18.76 -11.46 -7.11
C ASP A 147 18.18 -10.73 -8.33
N THR A 148 18.77 -10.92 -9.48
CA THR A 148 18.37 -10.29 -10.76
C THR A 148 17.83 -11.31 -11.77
N ASP A 149 17.60 -12.56 -11.36
CA ASP A 149 17.04 -13.59 -12.22
C ASP A 149 15.60 -13.26 -12.60
N ASP A 150 15.38 -12.96 -13.87
CA ASP A 150 14.04 -12.61 -14.40
C ASP A 150 13.10 -13.82 -14.53
N LYS A 151 13.59 -15.04 -14.26
CA LYS A 151 12.79 -16.27 -14.14
C LYS A 151 12.20 -16.49 -12.74
N LYS A 152 12.70 -15.78 -11.75
CA LYS A 152 12.09 -15.74 -10.43
C LYS A 152 10.89 -14.80 -10.41
N VAL A 153 9.77 -15.29 -9.92
CA VAL A 153 8.50 -14.55 -9.91
C VAL A 153 7.76 -14.70 -8.59
N SER A 154 7.01 -13.69 -8.22
CA SER A 154 5.96 -13.76 -7.20
C SER A 154 4.61 -13.95 -7.86
N LEU A 155 3.71 -14.67 -7.23
CA LEU A 155 2.33 -14.84 -7.68
C LEU A 155 1.36 -14.09 -6.78
N TYR A 156 0.29 -13.57 -7.38
CA TYR A 156 -0.84 -12.97 -6.66
C TYR A 156 -2.15 -13.56 -7.17
N CYS A 157 -3.05 -13.92 -6.23
CA CYS A 157 -4.40 -14.33 -6.56
C CYS A 157 -5.41 -13.41 -5.87
N GLY A 158 -6.20 -12.67 -6.66
CA GLY A 158 -7.20 -11.73 -6.17
C GLY A 158 -8.58 -12.35 -6.02
N ILE A 159 -9.14 -12.31 -4.80
CA ILE A 159 -10.54 -12.66 -4.50
C ILE A 159 -11.31 -11.36 -4.25
N PRO A 160 -12.25 -10.97 -5.14
CA PRO A 160 -12.82 -9.62 -5.16
C PRO A 160 -14.02 -9.45 -4.21
N PHE A 161 -14.17 -10.27 -3.18
CA PHE A 161 -15.34 -10.30 -2.33
C PHE A 161 -15.03 -10.05 -0.87
N CYS A 162 -16.01 -9.45 -0.17
CA CYS A 162 -16.05 -9.32 1.29
C CYS A 162 -17.44 -9.72 1.80
N ASP A 163 -17.58 -9.97 3.11
CA ASP A 163 -18.89 -10.20 3.75
C ASP A 163 -19.62 -8.89 4.03
N THR A 164 -18.89 -7.83 4.39
CA THR A 164 -19.43 -6.48 4.59
C THR A 164 -18.48 -5.44 4.03
N ARG A 165 -19.01 -4.24 3.76
CA ARG A 165 -18.20 -3.10 3.28
C ARG A 165 -17.79 -2.21 4.45
N CYS A 166 -16.47 -2.14 4.71
CA CYS A 166 -15.92 -1.20 5.70
C CYS A 166 -16.03 0.24 5.19
N VAL A 167 -16.30 1.20 6.09
CA VAL A 167 -16.55 2.61 5.71
C VAL A 167 -15.34 3.30 5.07
N TYR A 168 -14.14 2.92 5.45
CA TYR A 168 -12.87 3.48 4.91
C TYR A 168 -12.43 2.83 3.60
N CYS A 169 -13.03 1.69 3.21
CA CYS A 169 -12.55 0.91 2.07
C CYS A 169 -13.05 1.49 0.74
N SER A 170 -12.12 1.80 -0.15
CA SER A 170 -12.39 2.31 -1.49
C SER A 170 -12.35 1.24 -2.58
N PHE A 171 -12.13 -0.02 -2.22
CA PHE A 171 -12.16 -1.10 -3.18
C PHE A 171 -13.60 -1.41 -3.58
N PRO A 172 -13.93 -1.46 -4.87
CA PRO A 172 -15.29 -1.72 -5.36
C PRO A 172 -15.57 -3.24 -5.39
N TYR A 173 -15.36 -3.90 -4.26
CA TYR A 173 -15.67 -5.33 -4.17
C TYR A 173 -17.15 -5.55 -3.89
N GLY A 174 -17.70 -6.60 -4.50
CA GLY A 174 -19.06 -7.04 -4.22
C GLY A 174 -19.15 -7.77 -2.88
N LEU A 175 -20.37 -7.83 -2.33
CA LEU A 175 -20.66 -8.71 -1.21
C LEU A 175 -20.85 -10.14 -1.73
N TYR A 176 -20.08 -11.09 -1.18
CA TYR A 176 -20.09 -12.48 -1.67
C TYR A 176 -21.47 -13.12 -1.57
N GLN A 177 -22.21 -12.86 -0.49
CA GLN A 177 -23.54 -13.46 -0.26
C GLN A 177 -24.52 -13.07 -1.37
N ASP A 178 -24.48 -11.82 -1.82
CA ASP A 178 -25.44 -11.24 -2.78
C ASP A 178 -25.05 -11.48 -4.24
N TYR A 179 -23.81 -11.90 -4.49
CA TYR A 179 -23.33 -12.08 -5.84
C TYR A 179 -23.87 -13.35 -6.50
N ALA A 180 -24.62 -13.21 -7.58
CA ALA A 180 -25.25 -14.33 -8.28
C ALA A 180 -24.28 -15.15 -9.16
N GLY A 181 -23.22 -14.52 -9.69
CA GLY A 181 -22.27 -15.10 -10.64
C GLY A 181 -21.14 -15.94 -10.03
N LYS A 182 -21.31 -16.47 -8.79
CA LYS A 182 -20.25 -17.21 -8.06
C LYS A 182 -19.63 -18.34 -8.87
N SER A 183 -20.49 -19.16 -9.52
CA SER A 183 -20.02 -20.29 -10.31
C SER A 183 -19.27 -19.89 -11.57
N GLN A 184 -19.67 -18.79 -12.22
CA GLN A 184 -18.99 -18.23 -13.38
C GLN A 184 -17.60 -17.69 -12.97
N PHE A 185 -17.56 -16.94 -11.90
CA PHE A 185 -16.31 -16.44 -11.31
C PHE A 185 -15.34 -17.59 -11.00
N LEU A 186 -15.78 -18.61 -10.28
CA LEU A 186 -14.92 -19.74 -9.89
C LEU A 186 -14.39 -20.52 -11.10
N ARG A 187 -15.22 -20.72 -12.16
CA ARG A 187 -14.73 -21.34 -13.39
C ARG A 187 -13.69 -20.49 -14.11
N ALA A 188 -13.91 -19.17 -14.18
CA ALA A 188 -12.95 -18.25 -14.79
C ALA A 188 -11.64 -18.21 -14.00
N LEU A 189 -11.72 -18.18 -12.66
CA LEU A 189 -10.54 -18.20 -11.80
C LEU A 189 -9.76 -19.52 -11.92
N THR A 190 -10.45 -20.66 -11.97
CA THR A 190 -9.82 -21.96 -12.24
C THR A 190 -9.04 -21.95 -13.55
N ARG A 191 -9.64 -21.43 -14.62
CA ARG A 191 -9.00 -21.33 -15.91
C ARG A 191 -7.79 -20.38 -15.89
N ASP A 192 -7.89 -19.26 -15.15
CA ASP A 192 -6.80 -18.32 -14.96
C ASP A 192 -5.60 -18.95 -14.22
N ILE A 193 -5.88 -19.79 -13.21
CA ILE A 193 -4.85 -20.53 -12.46
C ILE A 193 -4.20 -21.62 -13.35
N GLU A 194 -4.99 -22.33 -14.13
CA GLU A 194 -4.47 -23.34 -15.07
C GLU A 194 -3.57 -22.72 -16.15
N ASP A 195 -3.98 -21.58 -16.69
CA ASP A 195 -3.16 -20.80 -17.64
C ASP A 195 -1.84 -20.35 -17.00
N MET A 196 -1.89 -19.83 -15.78
CA MET A 196 -0.69 -19.44 -15.04
C MET A 196 0.26 -20.62 -14.83
N LYS A 197 -0.28 -21.81 -14.51
CA LYS A 197 0.51 -23.04 -14.40
C LYS A 197 1.23 -23.37 -15.72
N ALA A 198 0.52 -23.27 -16.84
CA ALA A 198 1.10 -23.49 -18.17
C ALA A 198 2.23 -22.49 -18.47
N ILE A 199 2.06 -21.21 -18.13
CA ILE A 199 3.10 -20.18 -18.28
C ILE A 199 4.33 -20.50 -17.44
N ILE A 200 4.16 -20.85 -16.15
CA ILE A 200 5.27 -21.22 -15.27
C ILE A 200 6.08 -22.36 -15.87
N GLN A 201 5.41 -23.40 -16.39
CA GLN A 201 6.07 -24.53 -17.02
C GLN A 201 6.76 -24.16 -18.34
N SER A 202 6.05 -23.43 -19.24
CA SER A 202 6.56 -23.09 -20.57
C SER A 202 7.80 -22.20 -20.52
N TYR A 203 7.86 -21.29 -19.56
CA TYR A 203 8.99 -20.36 -19.41
C TYR A 203 10.00 -20.80 -18.34
N ASN A 204 9.79 -21.98 -17.73
CA ASN A 204 10.64 -22.52 -16.66
C ASN A 204 10.85 -21.51 -15.51
N LEU A 205 9.73 -20.96 -15.01
CA LEU A 205 9.75 -19.96 -13.95
C LEU A 205 9.88 -20.61 -12.58
N THR A 206 10.60 -19.95 -11.69
CA THR A 206 10.69 -20.30 -10.26
C THR A 206 9.78 -19.38 -9.47
N VAL A 207 8.81 -19.94 -8.76
CA VAL A 207 7.90 -19.17 -7.91
C VAL A 207 8.50 -19.02 -6.52
N ASP A 208 8.84 -17.80 -6.14
CA ASP A 208 9.38 -17.49 -4.80
C ASP A 208 8.27 -17.35 -3.76
N THR A 209 7.20 -16.62 -4.10
CA THR A 209 6.10 -16.34 -3.18
C THR A 209 4.76 -16.45 -3.88
N LEU A 210 3.73 -16.83 -3.12
CA LEU A 210 2.34 -16.74 -3.54
C LEU A 210 1.52 -16.01 -2.47
N TYR A 211 0.74 -15.04 -2.90
CA TYR A 211 -0.12 -14.23 -2.04
C TYR A 211 -1.57 -14.26 -2.53
N MET A 212 -2.47 -14.78 -1.71
CA MET A 212 -3.91 -14.78 -1.97
C MET A 212 -4.58 -13.69 -1.13
N GLY A 213 -5.08 -12.66 -1.80
CA GLY A 213 -5.63 -11.49 -1.13
C GLY A 213 -6.75 -10.81 -1.91
N GLY A 214 -6.91 -9.50 -1.70
CA GLY A 214 -7.88 -8.65 -2.40
C GLY A 214 -8.98 -8.11 -1.52
N GLY A 215 -10.15 -8.73 -1.49
CA GLY A 215 -11.22 -8.45 -0.53
C GLY A 215 -10.97 -9.22 0.76
N THR A 216 -11.59 -10.38 0.86
CA THR A 216 -11.39 -11.32 1.96
C THR A 216 -11.46 -12.74 1.39
N PRO A 217 -10.35 -13.39 1.04
CA PRO A 217 -10.37 -14.72 0.43
C PRO A 217 -11.18 -15.76 1.18
N THR A 218 -11.20 -15.64 2.50
CA THR A 218 -11.90 -16.56 3.39
C THR A 218 -13.43 -16.43 3.41
N VAL A 219 -14.01 -15.48 2.63
CA VAL A 219 -15.48 -15.43 2.45
C VAL A 219 -16.00 -16.55 1.55
N LEU A 220 -15.14 -17.14 0.72
CA LEU A 220 -15.52 -18.29 -0.09
C LEU A 220 -16.04 -19.41 0.79
N LYS A 221 -17.03 -20.19 0.31
CA LYS A 221 -17.48 -21.39 1.00
C LYS A 221 -16.31 -22.35 1.21
N ASP A 222 -16.38 -23.19 2.23
CA ASP A 222 -15.27 -24.08 2.60
C ASP A 222 -14.79 -24.96 1.44
N GLU A 223 -15.72 -25.50 0.65
CA GLU A 223 -15.42 -26.33 -0.52
C GLU A 223 -14.73 -25.53 -1.63
N ASP A 224 -15.29 -24.35 -1.97
CA ASP A 224 -14.75 -23.46 -3.00
C ASP A 224 -13.37 -22.95 -2.60
N PHE A 225 -13.23 -22.54 -1.33
CA PHE A 225 -11.96 -22.11 -0.75
C PHE A 225 -10.90 -23.21 -0.84
N HIS A 226 -11.23 -24.42 -0.42
CA HIS A 226 -10.34 -25.57 -0.50
C HIS A 226 -9.92 -25.87 -1.94
N GLN A 227 -10.84 -25.84 -2.91
CA GLN A 227 -10.54 -26.11 -4.32
C GLN A 227 -9.61 -25.06 -4.93
N VAL A 228 -9.88 -23.78 -4.69
CA VAL A 228 -9.00 -22.67 -5.16
C VAL A 228 -7.61 -22.81 -4.53
N LEU A 229 -7.56 -23.02 -3.22
CA LEU A 229 -6.30 -23.17 -2.50
C LEU A 229 -5.48 -24.37 -2.98
N LYS A 230 -6.15 -25.49 -3.27
CA LYS A 230 -5.52 -26.69 -3.83
C LYS A 230 -4.91 -26.45 -5.21
N GLN A 231 -5.57 -25.68 -6.08
CA GLN A 231 -5.01 -25.32 -7.38
C GLN A 231 -3.79 -24.40 -7.22
N LEU A 232 -3.87 -23.41 -6.33
CA LEU A 232 -2.78 -22.47 -6.04
C LEU A 232 -1.56 -23.17 -5.43
N SER A 233 -1.77 -24.14 -4.54
CA SER A 233 -0.66 -24.89 -3.90
C SER A 233 0.19 -25.68 -4.90
N LEU A 234 -0.33 -25.98 -6.10
CA LEU A 234 0.45 -26.62 -7.17
C LEU A 234 1.37 -25.66 -7.93
N LEU A 235 1.25 -24.36 -7.69
CA LEU A 235 2.05 -23.32 -8.36
C LEU A 235 3.28 -22.91 -7.56
N VAL A 236 3.31 -23.14 -6.26
CA VAL A 236 4.39 -22.72 -5.38
C VAL A 236 5.12 -23.95 -4.83
N PRO A 237 6.47 -23.96 -4.86
CA PRO A 237 7.24 -25.07 -4.29
C PRO A 237 7.04 -25.20 -2.77
N GLU A 238 7.17 -26.41 -2.25
CA GLU A 238 7.08 -26.68 -0.82
C GLU A 238 8.12 -25.86 -0.04
N GLY A 239 7.69 -25.25 1.06
CA GLY A 239 8.54 -24.42 1.93
C GLY A 239 8.70 -22.97 1.48
N HIS A 240 8.25 -22.61 0.29
CA HIS A 240 8.21 -21.21 -0.17
C HIS A 240 7.08 -20.42 0.51
N GLU A 241 7.15 -19.08 0.46
CA GLU A 241 6.13 -18.25 1.09
C GLU A 241 4.78 -18.40 0.40
N PHE A 242 3.77 -18.83 1.17
CA PHE A 242 2.38 -18.87 0.74
C PHE A 242 1.50 -18.17 1.77
N THR A 243 1.07 -16.96 1.43
CA THR A 243 0.27 -16.09 2.28
C THR A 243 -1.21 -16.11 1.86
N VAL A 244 -2.10 -16.16 2.85
CA VAL A 244 -3.55 -16.00 2.65
C VAL A 244 -4.06 -14.86 3.55
N GLU A 245 -4.76 -13.88 2.96
CA GLU A 245 -5.48 -12.87 3.73
C GLU A 245 -6.72 -13.49 4.37
N ALA A 246 -6.62 -13.76 5.67
CA ALA A 246 -7.72 -14.18 6.52
C ALA A 246 -8.20 -13.00 7.39
N GLY A 247 -8.27 -11.82 6.78
CA GLY A 247 -8.33 -10.52 7.44
C GLY A 247 -9.56 -10.27 8.34
N ARG A 248 -10.50 -11.20 8.40
CA ARG A 248 -11.72 -11.10 9.19
C ARG A 248 -11.97 -12.40 9.95
N PRO A 249 -11.98 -12.36 11.31
CA PRO A 249 -12.25 -13.54 12.13
C PRO A 249 -13.56 -14.25 11.80
N ASP A 250 -14.61 -13.48 11.49
CA ASP A 250 -15.95 -13.96 11.15
C ASP A 250 -16.00 -14.79 9.85
N SER A 251 -14.99 -14.71 8.99
CA SER A 251 -14.88 -15.50 7.75
C SER A 251 -13.98 -16.73 7.86
N VAL A 252 -13.29 -16.91 9.00
CA VAL A 252 -12.36 -18.01 9.24
C VAL A 252 -12.99 -19.06 10.15
N ASN A 253 -12.79 -20.33 9.81
CA ASN A 253 -13.23 -21.46 10.63
C ASN A 253 -12.15 -22.56 10.67
N PRO A 254 -12.27 -23.56 11.58
CA PRO A 254 -11.29 -24.63 11.68
C PRO A 254 -11.11 -25.45 10.41
N THR A 255 -12.13 -25.56 9.54
CA THR A 255 -12.04 -26.30 8.28
C THR A 255 -11.13 -25.57 7.29
N LYS A 256 -11.26 -24.25 7.16
CA LYS A 256 -10.39 -23.42 6.32
C LYS A 256 -8.96 -23.40 6.84
N LEU A 257 -8.74 -23.31 8.16
CA LEU A 257 -7.40 -23.39 8.75
C LEU A 257 -6.73 -24.73 8.46
N ARG A 258 -7.45 -25.85 8.61
CA ARG A 258 -6.92 -27.17 8.23
C ARG A 258 -6.58 -27.24 6.75
N SER A 259 -7.41 -26.68 5.86
CA SER A 259 -7.12 -26.62 4.42
C SER A 259 -5.85 -25.81 4.13
N MET A 260 -5.67 -24.67 4.78
CA MET A 260 -4.46 -23.85 4.63
C MET A 260 -3.20 -24.64 5.01
N LEU A 261 -3.19 -25.24 6.20
CA LEU A 261 -2.05 -26.03 6.69
C LEU A 261 -1.75 -27.23 5.78
N ALA A 262 -2.78 -27.97 5.38
CA ALA A 262 -2.61 -29.15 4.53
C ALA A 262 -2.11 -28.83 3.12
N LEU A 263 -2.30 -27.59 2.65
CA LEU A 263 -1.97 -27.14 1.30
C LEU A 263 -0.76 -26.18 1.27
N GLY A 264 0.03 -26.14 2.34
CA GLY A 264 1.32 -25.46 2.36
C GLY A 264 1.27 -23.95 2.63
N VAL A 265 0.10 -23.40 3.03
CA VAL A 265 0.05 -22.02 3.54
C VAL A 265 0.88 -21.94 4.81
N ASN A 266 1.78 -20.99 4.88
CA ASN A 266 2.66 -20.79 6.03
C ASN A 266 2.54 -19.38 6.65
N ARG A 267 1.70 -18.51 6.07
CA ARG A 267 1.44 -17.17 6.58
C ARG A 267 -0.01 -16.76 6.38
N ILE A 268 -0.61 -16.12 7.37
CA ILE A 268 -1.95 -15.52 7.26
C ILE A 268 -1.94 -14.09 7.79
N SER A 269 -2.93 -13.29 7.38
CA SER A 269 -3.19 -12.01 8.03
C SER A 269 -4.50 -12.08 8.83
N ILE A 270 -4.47 -11.60 10.07
CA ILE A 270 -5.64 -11.34 10.92
C ILE A 270 -5.67 -9.84 11.14
N ASN A 271 -6.60 -9.12 10.49
CA ASN A 271 -6.54 -7.66 10.38
C ASN A 271 -7.59 -7.00 11.28
N PRO A 272 -7.30 -6.72 12.57
CA PRO A 272 -8.25 -6.10 13.48
C PRO A 272 -8.61 -4.68 13.05
N GLN A 273 -7.66 -3.90 12.58
CA GLN A 273 -7.67 -2.46 12.33
C GLN A 273 -7.66 -1.64 13.64
N THR A 274 -8.28 -2.14 14.70
CA THR A 274 -8.34 -1.57 16.04
C THR A 274 -8.82 -2.64 17.04
N MET A 275 -8.50 -2.47 18.32
CA MET A 275 -8.91 -3.37 19.40
C MET A 275 -10.00 -2.74 20.27
N GLN A 276 -10.92 -1.98 19.68
CA GLN A 276 -12.08 -1.39 20.35
C GLN A 276 -13.37 -1.76 19.63
N ASP A 277 -14.31 -2.40 20.35
CA ASP A 277 -15.58 -2.89 19.78
C ASP A 277 -16.51 -1.79 19.24
N ASP A 278 -16.50 -0.62 19.84
CA ASP A 278 -17.29 0.53 19.38
C ASP A 278 -16.76 1.10 18.07
N ILE A 279 -15.43 1.20 17.93
CA ILE A 279 -14.78 1.63 16.68
C ILE A 279 -14.96 0.56 15.60
N LEU A 280 -14.80 -0.74 15.92
CA LEU A 280 -15.05 -1.84 14.98
C LEU A 280 -16.46 -1.76 14.38
N ARG A 281 -17.49 -1.59 15.22
CA ARG A 281 -18.87 -1.40 14.76
C ARG A 281 -19.02 -0.16 13.88
N ARG A 282 -18.39 0.96 14.28
CA ARG A 282 -18.45 2.23 13.53
C ARG A 282 -17.84 2.11 12.14
N ILE A 283 -16.78 1.36 11.99
CA ILE A 283 -16.12 1.15 10.68
C ILE A 283 -16.73 0.02 9.85
N GLY A 284 -17.84 -0.58 10.29
CA GLY A 284 -18.58 -1.60 9.54
C GLY A 284 -17.98 -3.00 9.65
N ARG A 285 -17.28 -3.30 10.76
CA ARG A 285 -16.77 -4.65 11.09
C ARG A 285 -17.81 -5.43 11.90
N GLY A 286 -18.11 -6.67 11.46
CA GLY A 286 -19.14 -7.52 12.10
C GLY A 286 -18.62 -8.36 13.27
N HIS A 287 -17.31 -8.40 13.49
CA HIS A 287 -16.66 -9.16 14.56
C HIS A 287 -16.28 -8.27 15.75
N SER A 288 -16.03 -8.89 16.87
CA SER A 288 -15.58 -8.25 18.12
C SER A 288 -14.09 -8.42 18.35
N VAL A 289 -13.55 -7.67 19.31
CA VAL A 289 -12.19 -7.84 19.83
C VAL A 289 -11.98 -9.26 20.35
N ARG A 290 -12.99 -9.85 20.98
CA ARG A 290 -12.94 -11.23 21.47
C ARG A 290 -12.76 -12.22 20.34
N ASP A 291 -13.47 -12.06 19.21
CA ASP A 291 -13.33 -12.95 18.04
C ASP A 291 -11.92 -12.88 17.45
N ILE A 292 -11.32 -11.68 17.45
CA ILE A 292 -9.94 -11.48 17.01
C ILE A 292 -8.97 -12.24 17.93
N ASP A 293 -9.11 -12.08 19.26
CA ASP A 293 -8.26 -12.74 20.23
C ASP A 293 -8.42 -14.27 20.19
N GLU A 294 -9.65 -14.78 20.17
CA GLU A 294 -9.92 -16.23 20.06
C GLU A 294 -9.27 -16.83 18.81
N LEU A 295 -9.36 -16.16 17.64
CA LEU A 295 -8.71 -16.63 16.42
C LEU A 295 -7.20 -16.58 16.53
N LEU A 296 -6.62 -15.48 17.04
CA LEU A 296 -5.17 -15.35 17.19
C LEU A 296 -4.62 -16.42 18.13
N GLN A 297 -5.24 -16.60 19.30
CA GLN A 297 -4.82 -17.62 20.27
C GLN A 297 -4.96 -19.04 19.68
N TYR A 298 -6.03 -19.31 18.94
CA TYR A 298 -6.19 -20.59 18.28
C TYR A 298 -5.06 -20.86 17.27
N VAL A 299 -4.77 -19.89 16.42
CA VAL A 299 -3.70 -20.00 15.41
C VAL A 299 -2.34 -20.19 16.07
N LYS A 300 -1.99 -19.40 17.07
CA LYS A 300 -0.70 -19.49 17.78
C LYS A 300 -0.51 -20.81 18.52
N ASN A 301 -1.56 -21.35 19.12
CA ASN A 301 -1.48 -22.56 19.93
C ASN A 301 -1.61 -23.85 19.11
N ASN A 302 -2.17 -23.80 17.92
CA ASN A 302 -2.52 -25.00 17.16
C ASN A 302 -1.89 -25.07 15.76
N THR A 303 -1.13 -24.06 15.35
CA THR A 303 -0.54 -24.00 14.00
C THR A 303 0.89 -23.43 14.03
N SER A 304 1.60 -23.58 12.91
CA SER A 304 2.89 -22.93 12.65
C SER A 304 2.79 -21.72 11.75
N LEU A 305 1.58 -21.20 11.51
CA LEU A 305 1.35 -20.06 10.60
C LEU A 305 1.95 -18.78 11.19
N ALA A 306 2.75 -18.09 10.39
CA ALA A 306 3.15 -16.73 10.74
C ALA A 306 1.93 -15.79 10.58
N VAL A 307 1.74 -14.91 11.55
CA VAL A 307 0.59 -13.99 11.57
C VAL A 307 1.04 -12.57 11.29
N ASN A 308 0.35 -11.90 10.36
CA ASN A 308 0.38 -10.45 10.20
C ASN A 308 -0.89 -9.83 10.80
N MET A 309 -0.75 -8.71 11.48
CA MET A 309 -1.88 -7.92 11.98
C MET A 309 -1.83 -6.49 11.44
N ASP A 310 -2.92 -6.02 10.84
CA ASP A 310 -3.02 -4.64 10.34
C ASP A 310 -3.81 -3.77 11.32
N PHE A 311 -3.27 -2.58 11.61
CA PHE A 311 -3.91 -1.53 12.39
C PHE A 311 -4.00 -0.25 11.58
N ILE A 312 -4.99 0.60 11.89
CA ILE A 312 -5.16 1.90 11.25
C ILE A 312 -5.10 3.00 12.30
N ALA A 313 -4.19 3.94 12.14
CA ALA A 313 -4.16 5.19 12.90
C ALA A 313 -5.06 6.22 12.23
N GLY A 314 -5.88 6.91 13.02
CA GLY A 314 -6.77 7.96 12.56
C GLY A 314 -8.18 7.49 12.16
N LEU A 315 -8.64 6.33 12.66
CA LEU A 315 -10.03 5.91 12.48
C LEU A 315 -11.03 6.89 13.16
N PRO A 316 -12.29 6.97 12.68
CA PRO A 316 -13.29 7.84 13.29
C PRO A 316 -13.42 7.60 14.79
N ASN A 317 -13.35 8.68 15.58
CA ASN A 317 -13.38 8.70 17.06
C ASN A 317 -12.21 7.98 17.76
N GLN A 318 -11.18 7.60 17.05
CA GLN A 318 -9.99 6.99 17.66
C GLN A 318 -9.20 8.03 18.48
N THR A 319 -8.76 7.63 19.65
CA THR A 319 -8.00 8.45 20.57
C THR A 319 -6.62 7.85 20.86
N MET A 320 -5.73 8.61 21.49
CA MET A 320 -4.42 8.11 21.91
C MET A 320 -4.50 6.91 22.86
N PRO A 321 -5.40 6.87 23.89
CA PRO A 321 -5.62 5.67 24.68
C PRO A 321 -5.97 4.42 23.87
N ASN A 322 -6.78 4.56 22.80
CA ASN A 322 -7.12 3.43 21.92
C ASN A 322 -5.87 2.88 21.21
N MET A 323 -4.97 3.75 20.78
CA MET A 323 -3.75 3.32 20.12
C MET A 323 -2.78 2.65 21.11
N ILE A 324 -2.69 3.15 22.34
CA ILE A 324 -1.93 2.52 23.42
C ILE A 324 -2.44 1.09 23.65
N GLU A 325 -3.74 0.90 23.78
CA GLU A 325 -4.36 -0.42 23.95
C GLU A 325 -4.08 -1.36 22.77
N ASN A 326 -4.13 -0.86 21.53
CA ASN A 326 -3.76 -1.62 20.33
C ASN A 326 -2.31 -2.13 20.41
N MET A 327 -1.36 -1.26 20.77
CA MET A 327 0.04 -1.63 20.84
C MET A 327 0.36 -2.51 22.05
N ASP A 328 -0.32 -2.33 23.17
CA ASP A 328 -0.19 -3.23 24.33
C ASP A 328 -0.65 -4.65 23.97
N TYR A 329 -1.75 -4.78 23.22
CA TYR A 329 -2.20 -6.07 22.69
C TYR A 329 -1.15 -6.71 21.75
N VAL A 330 -0.58 -5.93 20.83
CA VAL A 330 0.48 -6.40 19.93
C VAL A 330 1.72 -6.84 20.72
N CYS A 331 2.19 -6.04 21.67
CA CYS A 331 3.38 -6.35 22.47
C CYS A 331 3.19 -7.57 23.41
N GLN A 332 1.95 -7.83 23.84
CA GLN A 332 1.63 -9.03 24.64
C GLN A 332 1.60 -10.29 23.78
N ASN A 333 1.12 -10.17 22.55
CA ASN A 333 0.89 -11.32 21.68
C ASN A 333 2.02 -11.57 20.68
N LEU A 334 2.83 -10.59 20.33
CA LEU A 334 3.98 -10.68 19.43
C LEU A 334 3.67 -11.44 18.12
N PRO A 335 2.70 -10.98 17.28
CA PRO A 335 2.53 -11.55 15.95
C PRO A 335 3.80 -11.33 15.13
N GLU A 336 4.10 -12.18 14.15
CA GLU A 336 5.34 -12.12 13.38
C GLU A 336 5.48 -10.82 12.59
N ASN A 337 4.36 -10.26 12.10
CA ASN A 337 4.31 -9.00 11.38
C ASN A 337 3.18 -8.10 11.90
N VAL A 338 3.41 -6.80 11.83
CA VAL A 338 2.43 -5.76 12.13
C VAL A 338 2.50 -4.69 11.05
N THR A 339 1.36 -4.28 10.52
CA THR A 339 1.31 -3.13 9.60
C THR A 339 0.51 -2.01 10.24
N ILE A 340 1.13 -0.85 10.34
CA ILE A 340 0.46 0.38 10.76
C ILE A 340 0.11 1.18 9.51
N HIS A 341 -1.19 1.30 9.28
CA HIS A 341 -1.74 2.15 8.23
C HIS A 341 -2.13 3.50 8.81
N THR A 342 -1.93 4.55 8.03
CA THR A 342 -2.54 5.85 8.29
C THR A 342 -3.79 5.98 7.45
N LEU A 343 -4.89 6.39 8.06
CA LEU A 343 -6.16 6.57 7.34
C LEU A 343 -5.99 7.52 6.15
N ALA A 344 -6.43 7.08 4.99
CA ALA A 344 -6.48 7.89 3.79
C ALA A 344 -7.93 8.10 3.34
N LEU A 345 -8.34 9.36 3.19
CA LEU A 345 -9.66 9.72 2.68
C LEU A 345 -9.69 9.53 1.15
N LYS A 346 -10.36 8.50 0.70
CA LYS A 346 -10.43 8.16 -0.72
C LYS A 346 -11.83 8.36 -1.27
N ARG A 347 -11.93 9.00 -2.42
CA ARG A 347 -13.17 9.04 -3.21
C ARG A 347 -13.68 7.61 -3.45
N GLY A 348 -14.98 7.39 -3.28
CA GLY A 348 -15.61 6.08 -3.41
C GLY A 348 -15.52 5.20 -2.15
N SER A 349 -14.97 5.71 -1.04
CA SER A 349 -15.19 5.11 0.28
C SER A 349 -16.45 5.72 0.92
N PRO A 350 -17.26 4.93 1.63
CA PRO A 350 -18.41 5.46 2.35
C PRO A 350 -18.05 6.61 3.31
N LEU A 351 -16.89 6.55 3.92
CA LEU A 351 -16.37 7.58 4.82
C LEU A 351 -16.26 8.96 4.13
N TYR A 352 -15.77 8.98 2.90
CA TYR A 352 -15.67 10.19 2.08
C TYR A 352 -17.05 10.61 1.54
N ASP A 353 -17.82 9.64 1.00
CA ASP A 353 -19.08 9.92 0.31
C ASP A 353 -20.20 10.36 1.29
N LEU A 354 -20.14 9.95 2.57
CA LEU A 354 -21.10 10.29 3.63
C LEU A 354 -20.65 11.48 4.50
N HIS A 355 -19.58 12.16 4.14
CA HIS A 355 -19.04 13.31 4.87
C HIS A 355 -18.83 13.03 6.38
N MET A 356 -18.29 11.85 6.72
CA MET A 356 -17.95 11.47 8.10
C MET A 356 -16.58 12.02 8.56
N GLU A 357 -16.12 13.08 7.94
CA GLU A 357 -14.78 13.65 8.15
C GLU A 357 -14.64 14.32 9.51
N ASP A 358 -15.74 14.84 10.08
CA ASP A 358 -15.77 15.52 11.38
C ASP A 358 -15.41 14.60 12.55
N ASP A 359 -15.54 13.28 12.37
CA ASP A 359 -15.20 12.29 13.39
C ASP A 359 -13.73 11.83 13.33
N ILE A 360 -12.98 12.27 12.33
CA ILE A 360 -11.59 11.85 12.14
C ILE A 360 -10.67 12.70 13.01
N PRO A 361 -9.74 12.08 13.76
CA PRO A 361 -8.77 12.80 14.58
C PRO A 361 -7.97 13.84 13.79
N GLU A 362 -7.57 14.92 14.44
CA GLU A 362 -6.71 15.94 13.86
C GLU A 362 -5.33 15.36 13.45
N GLU A 363 -4.71 15.98 12.44
CA GLU A 363 -3.45 15.47 11.86
C GLU A 363 -2.33 15.30 12.88
N HIS A 364 -2.21 16.22 13.83
CA HIS A 364 -1.18 16.14 14.86
C HIS A 364 -1.37 14.91 15.77
N LEU A 365 -2.63 14.61 16.14
CA LEU A 365 -2.95 13.44 16.95
C LEU A 365 -2.66 12.12 16.19
N VAL A 366 -2.96 12.09 14.89
CA VAL A 366 -2.62 10.92 14.05
C VAL A 366 -1.10 10.75 13.93
N ALA A 367 -0.36 11.85 13.84
CA ALA A 367 1.11 11.81 13.81
C ALA A 367 1.67 11.30 15.15
N GLU A 368 1.10 11.71 16.28
CA GLU A 368 1.46 11.21 17.61
C GLU A 368 1.18 9.71 17.75
N MET A 369 0.01 9.23 17.24
CA MET A 369 -0.33 7.81 17.21
C MET A 369 0.72 6.99 16.45
N VAL A 370 1.04 7.39 15.21
CA VAL A 370 2.00 6.68 14.36
C VAL A 370 3.41 6.68 14.98
N GLN A 371 3.81 7.78 15.60
CA GLN A 371 5.10 7.87 16.29
C GLN A 371 5.14 6.94 17.51
N TYR A 372 4.08 6.94 18.30
CA TYR A 372 3.97 6.02 19.45
C TYR A 372 4.02 4.55 19.03
N ASP A 373 3.28 4.19 17.97
CA ASP A 373 3.27 2.82 17.45
C ASP A 373 4.68 2.38 17.04
N LYS A 374 5.39 3.25 16.32
CA LYS A 374 6.79 3.00 15.93
C LYS A 374 7.67 2.71 17.16
N GLU A 375 7.65 3.62 18.14
CA GLU A 375 8.48 3.48 19.35
C GLU A 375 8.16 2.22 20.13
N ARG A 376 6.87 1.87 20.26
CA ARG A 376 6.43 0.66 20.95
C ARG A 376 6.83 -0.62 20.23
N LEU A 377 6.69 -0.66 18.90
CA LEU A 377 7.08 -1.80 18.08
C LEU A 377 8.59 -1.99 18.06
N GLU A 378 9.37 -0.92 17.90
CA GLU A 378 10.85 -0.98 17.96
C GLU A 378 11.32 -1.45 19.35
N ALA A 379 10.72 -0.96 20.43
CA ALA A 379 11.01 -1.41 21.79
C ALA A 379 10.65 -2.89 22.03
N ALA A 380 9.65 -3.42 21.34
CA ALA A 380 9.27 -4.83 21.36
C ALA A 380 10.12 -5.73 20.44
N GLY A 381 11.14 -5.18 19.76
CA GLY A 381 12.07 -5.91 18.91
C GLY A 381 11.66 -6.03 17.46
N TYR A 382 10.62 -5.34 17.02
CA TYR A 382 10.27 -5.26 15.61
C TYR A 382 11.20 -4.31 14.85
N VAL A 383 11.38 -4.60 13.57
CA VAL A 383 12.09 -3.74 12.63
C VAL A 383 11.19 -3.36 11.46
N PRO A 384 11.25 -2.11 10.97
CA PRO A 384 10.49 -1.73 9.79
C PRO A 384 11.08 -2.42 8.56
N TYR A 385 10.23 -3.04 7.71
CA TYR A 385 10.72 -3.81 6.56
C TYR A 385 10.10 -3.44 5.22
N TYR A 386 9.01 -2.68 5.18
CA TYR A 386 8.51 -2.02 3.98
C TYR A 386 7.74 -0.75 4.33
N LEU A 387 7.61 0.13 3.34
CA LEU A 387 6.92 1.40 3.48
C LEU A 387 6.27 1.79 2.17
N TYR A 388 5.05 2.35 2.27
CA TYR A 388 4.42 3.01 1.14
C TYR A 388 3.57 4.18 1.61
N ARG A 389 3.32 5.11 0.68
CA ARG A 389 2.48 6.27 0.91
C ARG A 389 1.26 6.20 -0.01
N GLN A 390 0.21 6.91 0.37
CA GLN A 390 -0.98 7.09 -0.45
C GLN A 390 -1.26 8.58 -0.59
N GLN A 391 -2.00 8.95 -1.63
CA GLN A 391 -2.53 10.31 -1.72
C GLN A 391 -3.64 10.49 -0.68
N TYR A 392 -3.79 11.72 -0.16
CA TYR A 392 -4.83 12.08 0.82
C TYR A 392 -4.74 11.35 2.17
N MET A 393 -3.54 10.94 2.57
CA MET A 393 -3.29 10.49 3.95
C MET A 393 -3.28 11.69 4.89
N ARG A 394 -3.86 11.52 6.08
CA ARG A 394 -3.78 12.53 7.14
C ARG A 394 -2.31 12.78 7.50
N GLY A 395 -1.94 14.06 7.69
CA GLY A 395 -0.57 14.47 8.04
C GLY A 395 0.50 14.11 7.03
N GLN A 396 0.14 13.65 5.82
CA GLN A 396 1.08 13.16 4.80
C GLN A 396 2.05 12.10 5.30
N LEU A 397 1.59 11.29 6.21
CA LEU A 397 2.34 10.20 6.80
C LEU A 397 2.52 9.03 5.80
N GLU A 398 2.87 7.89 6.30
CA GLU A 398 3.11 6.66 5.56
C GLU A 398 2.42 5.47 6.20
N ASN A 399 2.39 4.37 5.47
CA ASN A 399 2.08 3.03 5.99
C ASN A 399 3.39 2.26 6.12
N ILE A 400 3.62 1.66 7.27
CA ILE A 400 4.85 0.91 7.54
C ILE A 400 4.50 -0.51 8.00
N GLY A 401 5.14 -1.49 7.36
CA GLY A 401 5.17 -2.87 7.85
C GLY A 401 6.36 -3.10 8.75
N TYR A 402 6.09 -3.68 9.91
CA TYR A 402 7.08 -4.09 10.90
C TYR A 402 7.14 -5.60 10.99
N THR A 403 8.30 -6.15 11.26
CA THR A 403 8.52 -7.60 11.36
C THR A 403 9.43 -7.95 12.55
N LEU A 404 9.18 -9.08 13.15
CA LEU A 404 10.19 -9.71 13.99
C LEU A 404 11.36 -10.21 13.12
N PRO A 405 12.61 -10.24 13.61
CA PRO A 405 13.76 -10.67 12.84
C PRO A 405 13.57 -12.05 12.18
N GLY A 406 13.83 -12.12 10.86
CA GLY A 406 13.68 -13.34 10.07
C GLY A 406 12.23 -13.76 9.76
N LYS A 407 11.24 -12.88 10.00
CA LYS A 407 9.81 -13.16 9.78
C LYS A 407 9.15 -12.25 8.74
N ALA A 408 9.93 -11.50 7.95
CA ALA A 408 9.39 -10.64 6.91
C ALA A 408 8.54 -11.41 5.90
N CYS A 409 7.51 -10.77 5.37
CA CYS A 409 6.78 -11.24 4.22
C CYS A 409 7.51 -10.78 2.95
N GLU A 410 8.12 -11.71 2.23
CA GLU A 410 8.91 -11.39 1.01
C GLU A 410 8.03 -10.82 -0.08
N TYR A 411 6.80 -11.32 -0.24
CA TYR A 411 5.86 -10.77 -1.20
C TYR A 411 5.65 -9.27 -1.00
N ASN A 412 5.53 -8.80 0.26
CA ASN A 412 5.36 -7.38 0.56
C ASN A 412 6.57 -6.54 0.12
N ILE A 413 7.78 -7.06 0.27
CA ILE A 413 9.00 -6.41 -0.22
C ILE A 413 8.96 -6.33 -1.74
N GLN A 414 8.73 -7.44 -2.43
CA GLN A 414 8.76 -7.50 -3.89
C GLN A 414 7.69 -6.63 -4.56
N ILE A 415 6.46 -6.60 -4.02
CA ILE A 415 5.37 -5.76 -4.59
C ILE A 415 5.65 -4.26 -4.40
N MET A 416 6.34 -3.87 -3.32
CA MET A 416 6.68 -2.48 -3.04
C MET A 416 7.87 -2.01 -3.89
N GLU A 417 8.92 -2.82 -3.98
CA GLU A 417 10.17 -2.40 -4.65
C GLU A 417 10.15 -2.61 -6.17
N GLU A 418 9.27 -3.47 -6.65
CA GLU A 418 9.12 -3.76 -8.09
C GLU A 418 10.45 -4.15 -8.74
N ARG A 419 11.19 -5.07 -8.10
CA ARG A 419 12.44 -5.63 -8.62
C ARG A 419 12.32 -7.07 -9.09
N GLN A 420 11.23 -7.74 -8.78
CA GLN A 420 10.87 -9.05 -9.26
C GLN A 420 9.55 -8.98 -10.03
N SER A 421 9.38 -9.82 -11.06
CA SER A 421 8.10 -9.94 -11.77
C SER A 421 7.02 -10.48 -10.84
N ILE A 422 5.83 -9.88 -10.90
CA ILE A 422 4.65 -10.34 -10.16
C ILE A 422 3.59 -10.71 -11.18
N LEU A 423 3.24 -11.99 -11.23
CA LEU A 423 2.21 -12.51 -12.11
C LEU A 423 0.92 -12.70 -11.31
N SER A 424 -0.19 -12.21 -11.83
CA SER A 424 -1.42 -12.15 -11.07
C SER A 424 -2.60 -12.81 -11.76
N MET A 425 -3.51 -13.36 -10.96
CA MET A 425 -4.74 -14.02 -11.33
C MET A 425 -5.91 -13.38 -10.58
N GLY A 426 -7.11 -13.48 -11.16
CA GLY A 426 -8.33 -12.97 -10.54
C GLY A 426 -8.64 -11.51 -10.81
N PRO A 427 -9.90 -11.08 -10.58
CA PRO A 427 -10.38 -9.72 -10.86
C PRO A 427 -9.62 -8.65 -10.06
N GLY A 428 -9.42 -7.50 -10.68
CA GLY A 428 -8.75 -6.34 -10.06
C GLY A 428 -7.25 -6.51 -9.83
N SER A 429 -6.68 -7.65 -10.18
CA SER A 429 -5.26 -7.92 -10.05
C SER A 429 -4.42 -7.28 -11.17
N SER A 430 -3.12 -7.20 -10.99
CA SER A 430 -2.21 -6.58 -11.95
C SER A 430 -0.89 -7.33 -12.04
N SER A 431 -0.65 -7.97 -13.18
CA SER A 431 0.67 -8.53 -13.49
C SER A 431 1.64 -7.44 -13.90
N LYS A 432 2.90 -7.60 -13.45
CA LYS A 432 4.02 -6.72 -13.75
C LYS A 432 5.23 -7.58 -14.10
N TRP A 433 5.73 -7.44 -15.31
CA TRP A 433 6.97 -8.08 -15.75
C TRP A 433 8.11 -7.08 -15.56
N MET A 434 9.16 -7.51 -14.87
CA MET A 434 10.28 -6.66 -14.44
C MET A 434 11.60 -7.31 -14.85
N ARG A 435 12.50 -6.53 -15.46
CA ARG A 435 13.85 -6.99 -15.82
C ARG A 435 14.91 -6.00 -15.38
N ALA A 436 15.92 -6.51 -14.68
CA ALA A 436 17.12 -5.74 -14.34
C ALA A 436 17.90 -5.35 -15.61
N PRO A 437 18.73 -4.30 -15.58
CA PRO A 437 18.94 -3.40 -14.44
C PRO A 437 17.96 -2.22 -14.39
N GLU A 438 17.26 -1.90 -15.49
CA GLU A 438 16.41 -0.71 -15.58
C GLU A 438 15.06 -0.88 -14.89
N TYR A 439 14.64 -2.11 -14.64
CA TYR A 439 13.34 -2.47 -14.06
C TYR A 439 12.15 -1.78 -14.78
N ARG A 440 12.24 -1.73 -16.12
CA ARG A 440 11.12 -1.26 -16.95
C ARG A 440 9.96 -2.25 -16.84
N GLN A 441 8.75 -1.71 -16.71
CA GLN A 441 7.57 -2.52 -16.48
C GLN A 441 6.78 -2.74 -17.77
N LEU A 442 6.47 -4.00 -18.06
CA LEU A 442 5.28 -4.35 -18.83
C LEU A 442 4.16 -4.64 -17.84
N LYS A 443 2.93 -4.27 -18.15
CA LYS A 443 1.78 -4.41 -17.23
C LYS A 443 0.57 -4.99 -17.93
N GLN A 444 -0.15 -5.82 -17.18
CA GLN A 444 -1.51 -6.22 -17.53
C GLN A 444 -2.39 -6.07 -16.30
N HIS A 445 -3.51 -5.37 -16.46
CA HIS A 445 -4.53 -5.25 -15.43
C HIS A 445 -5.70 -6.17 -15.79
N MET A 446 -6.20 -6.89 -14.81
CA MET A 446 -7.46 -7.61 -14.90
C MET A 446 -8.62 -6.66 -14.59
N PRO A 447 -9.79 -6.83 -15.22
CA PRO A 447 -10.98 -6.05 -14.89
C PRO A 447 -11.29 -6.10 -13.39
N LYS A 448 -11.70 -4.98 -12.82
CA LYS A 448 -12.17 -4.92 -11.42
C LYS A 448 -13.57 -5.51 -11.29
N ASP A 449 -14.40 -5.28 -12.32
CA ASP A 449 -15.73 -5.86 -12.41
C ASP A 449 -15.62 -7.36 -12.67
N VAL A 450 -16.31 -8.14 -11.84
CA VAL A 450 -16.21 -9.61 -11.84
C VAL A 450 -16.92 -10.19 -13.06
N ASP A 451 -18.02 -9.59 -13.51
CA ASP A 451 -18.75 -10.07 -14.67
C ASP A 451 -17.93 -9.84 -15.94
N VAL A 452 -17.35 -8.65 -16.09
CA VAL A 452 -16.41 -8.35 -17.20
C VAL A 452 -15.20 -9.30 -17.18
N TYR A 453 -14.67 -9.63 -16.01
CA TYR A 453 -13.55 -10.55 -15.89
C TYR A 453 -13.90 -11.94 -16.45
N TYR A 454 -15.00 -12.58 -16.01
CA TYR A 454 -15.31 -13.91 -16.49
C TYR A 454 -15.81 -13.95 -17.95
N GLU A 455 -16.47 -12.89 -18.42
CA GLU A 455 -16.91 -12.78 -19.80
C GLU A 455 -15.75 -12.60 -20.80
N THR A 456 -14.66 -11.95 -20.36
CA THR A 456 -13.52 -11.66 -21.21
C THR A 456 -12.27 -12.47 -20.93
N ILE A 457 -12.36 -13.49 -20.08
CA ILE A 457 -11.21 -14.25 -19.59
C ILE A 457 -10.31 -14.75 -20.75
N ASP A 458 -10.85 -15.27 -21.82
CA ASP A 458 -10.09 -15.82 -22.94
C ASP A 458 -9.18 -14.76 -23.60
N ALA A 459 -9.73 -13.59 -23.86
CA ALA A 459 -8.97 -12.49 -24.44
C ALA A 459 -7.88 -11.96 -23.47
N LEU A 460 -8.15 -12.02 -22.15
CA LEU A 460 -7.19 -11.63 -21.13
C LEU A 460 -6.01 -12.61 -21.06
N LEU A 461 -6.27 -13.91 -21.14
CA LEU A 461 -5.24 -14.96 -21.16
C LEU A 461 -4.38 -14.86 -22.43
N GLU A 462 -4.99 -14.72 -23.60
CA GLU A 462 -4.26 -14.49 -24.86
C GLU A 462 -3.35 -13.24 -24.78
N LYS A 463 -3.85 -12.14 -24.19
CA LYS A 463 -3.04 -10.94 -23.99
C LYS A 463 -1.85 -11.22 -23.07
N ARG A 464 -2.04 -12.01 -22.00
CA ARG A 464 -0.96 -12.44 -21.10
C ARG A 464 0.12 -13.19 -21.85
N HIS A 465 -0.25 -14.17 -22.68
CA HIS A 465 0.70 -14.94 -23.50
C HIS A 465 1.52 -14.05 -24.40
N ARG A 466 0.90 -13.12 -25.14
CA ARG A 466 1.64 -12.15 -25.99
C ARG A 466 2.64 -11.30 -25.20
N ILE A 467 2.34 -10.96 -23.94
CA ILE A 467 3.27 -10.22 -23.09
C ILE A 467 4.42 -11.13 -22.64
N CYS A 468 4.14 -12.39 -22.27
CA CYS A 468 5.14 -13.37 -21.86
C CYS A 468 6.12 -13.67 -23.01
N GLU A 469 5.62 -13.92 -24.22
CA GLU A 469 6.43 -14.10 -25.44
C GLU A 469 7.35 -12.90 -25.64
N ARG A 470 6.79 -11.68 -25.64
CA ARG A 470 7.57 -10.46 -25.79
C ARG A 470 8.61 -10.27 -24.69
N PHE A 471 8.34 -10.70 -23.47
CA PHE A 471 9.22 -10.49 -22.33
C PHE A 471 10.32 -11.56 -22.23
N TRP A 472 10.01 -12.84 -22.45
CA TRP A 472 10.96 -13.94 -22.24
C TRP A 472 11.55 -14.54 -23.52
N GLU A 473 10.95 -14.35 -24.70
CA GLU A 473 11.41 -14.95 -25.95
C GLU A 473 12.15 -13.95 -26.87
N VAL A 474 11.77 -12.66 -26.80
CA VAL A 474 12.45 -11.61 -27.59
C VAL A 474 13.63 -11.08 -26.78
N VAL A 475 14.81 -11.64 -27.02
CA VAL A 475 16.12 -11.15 -26.53
C VAL A 475 16.68 -10.14 -27.52
#